data_0fe2a32d9f4bfe0598b12ef601d5fb90
#
_entry.id   0fe2a32d9f4bfe0598b12ef601d5fb90
#
_cell.length_a   1.000
_cell.length_b   1.000
_cell.length_c   1.000
_cell.angle_alpha   90.00
_cell.angle_beta   90.00
_cell.angle_gamma   90.00
#
_symmetry.space_group_name_H-M   'P 1'
#
loop_
_entity.id
_entity.type
_entity.pdbx_description
1 polymer ?
#
loop_
_entity_poly.entity_id
_entity_poly.type
_entity_poly.pdbx_seq_one_letter_code
_entity_poly.pdbx_strand_id
1 'polypeptide(L)'
;MSDSPNGTPYFRSSNHAQGLANYPHARIVPSGNAHTIYVSGTSSRCGDGTFVGATPTKDESGNTTLDLDIRLQSEAVLSNISEVIKGATDGKANMRNVVEATVFLVNVERDYKGMNEEWNKVWPDRALAPARTTVEVRALPRPEILVEIKCVAHLP
;
A
#
# COMPACT_ATOMS: atom_id res chain seq x y z
N MET A 1 14.64 19.82 13.20
CA MET A 1 13.52 18.85 13.28
C MET A 1 12.24 19.65 13.12
N SER A 2 11.32 19.23 12.28
CA SER A 2 10.05 19.93 12.08
C SER A 2 9.22 19.82 13.37
N ASP A 3 8.89 20.95 13.99
CA ASP A 3 8.01 21.01 15.17
C ASP A 3 6.53 20.74 14.84
N SER A 4 6.29 19.84 13.89
CA SER A 4 4.95 19.46 13.51
C SER A 4 4.30 18.63 14.62
N PRO A 5 3.17 19.07 15.21
CA PRO A 5 2.54 18.40 16.35
C PRO A 5 2.05 16.98 16.04
N ASN A 6 1.98 16.62 14.76
CA ASN A 6 1.56 15.30 14.27
C ASN A 6 2.71 14.44 13.71
N GLY A 7 3.94 14.69 14.17
CA GLY A 7 5.14 13.93 13.79
C GLY A 7 5.76 14.37 12.47
N THR A 8 6.77 13.62 12.02
CA THR A 8 7.56 13.92 10.82
C THR A 8 6.95 13.28 9.57
N PRO A 9 6.67 14.05 8.52
CA PRO A 9 6.21 13.48 7.26
C PRO A 9 7.36 12.79 6.51
N TYR A 10 7.07 11.68 5.85
CA TYR A 10 7.98 11.02 4.94
C TYR A 10 7.44 11.07 3.50
N PHE A 11 8.31 11.46 2.58
CA PHE A 11 8.05 11.48 1.15
C PHE A 11 9.09 10.62 0.42
N ARG A 12 8.65 9.76 -0.48
CA ARG A 12 9.54 9.06 -1.41
C ARG A 12 10.14 10.06 -2.40
N SER A 13 11.28 9.72 -2.99
CA SER A 13 11.90 10.54 -4.04
C SER A 13 10.98 10.69 -5.27
N SER A 14 11.18 11.74 -6.05
CA SER A 14 10.31 12.15 -7.15
C SER A 14 10.16 11.12 -8.28
N ASN A 15 11.07 10.14 -8.38
CA ASN A 15 10.98 9.04 -9.35
C ASN A 15 10.00 7.92 -8.92
N HIS A 16 9.41 8.02 -7.73
CA HIS A 16 8.36 7.13 -7.25
C HIS A 16 6.99 7.80 -7.35
N ALA A 17 5.93 6.99 -7.33
CA ALA A 17 4.58 7.52 -7.32
C ALA A 17 4.39 8.47 -6.14
N GLN A 18 3.94 9.69 -6.42
CA GLN A 18 3.56 10.68 -5.42
C GLN A 18 2.09 10.52 -5.07
N GLY A 19 1.67 11.01 -3.90
CA GLY A 19 0.26 11.01 -3.52
C GLY A 19 -0.61 11.70 -4.58
N LEU A 20 -1.83 11.17 -4.80
CA LEU A 20 -2.81 11.77 -5.72
C LEU A 20 -3.42 13.07 -5.15
N ALA A 21 -3.15 13.36 -3.89
CA ALA A 21 -3.63 14.55 -3.18
C ALA A 21 -2.59 15.01 -2.15
N ASN A 22 -2.97 15.93 -1.28
CA ASN A 22 -2.06 16.59 -0.32
C ASN A 22 -1.85 15.74 0.94
N TYR A 23 -1.07 14.66 0.83
CA TYR A 23 -0.67 13.80 1.96
C TYR A 23 0.73 13.18 1.77
N PRO A 24 1.48 12.90 2.85
CA PRO A 24 2.76 12.21 2.79
C PRO A 24 2.57 10.70 2.54
N HIS A 25 3.65 10.02 2.15
CA HIS A 25 3.66 8.55 2.05
C HIS A 25 3.55 7.88 3.44
N ALA A 26 4.13 8.50 4.46
CA ALA A 26 3.99 8.07 5.85
C ALA A 26 4.16 9.24 6.82
N ARG A 27 3.73 9.03 8.07
CA ARG A 27 4.09 9.85 9.23
C ARG A 27 4.79 9.02 10.28
N ILE A 28 5.86 9.59 10.83
CA ILE A 28 6.68 8.98 11.87
C ILE A 28 6.38 9.75 13.16
N VAL A 29 5.83 9.05 14.14
CA VAL A 29 5.44 9.64 15.42
C VAL A 29 6.33 9.03 16.51
N PRO A 30 7.17 9.82 17.20
CA PRO A 30 7.96 9.32 18.31
C PRO A 30 7.08 8.96 19.50
N SER A 31 7.44 7.89 20.22
CA SER A 31 6.78 7.42 21.44
C SER A 31 7.85 6.91 22.41
N GLY A 32 8.36 7.76 23.26
CA GLY A 32 9.54 7.45 24.07
C GLY A 32 10.76 7.20 23.18
N ASN A 33 11.38 6.03 23.34
CA ASN A 33 12.51 5.61 22.48
C ASN A 33 12.06 4.90 21.19
N ALA A 34 10.77 4.61 21.05
CA ALA A 34 10.18 3.94 19.91
C ALA A 34 9.58 4.93 18.90
N HIS A 35 9.25 4.42 17.70
CA HIS A 35 8.57 5.19 16.65
C HIS A 35 7.39 4.41 16.10
N THR A 36 6.27 5.09 15.90
CA THR A 36 5.11 4.56 15.17
C THR A 36 5.08 5.18 13.78
N ILE A 37 5.02 4.34 12.75
CA ILE A 37 4.99 4.73 11.35
C ILE A 37 3.58 4.47 10.81
N TYR A 38 2.86 5.54 10.51
CA TYR A 38 1.54 5.48 9.87
C TYR A 38 1.73 5.60 8.36
N VAL A 39 1.55 4.51 7.64
CA VAL A 39 1.67 4.45 6.18
C VAL A 39 0.33 4.81 5.56
N SER A 40 0.33 5.78 4.65
CA SER A 40 -0.85 6.18 3.89
C SER A 40 -1.35 5.06 2.99
N GLY A 41 -2.62 5.12 2.59
CA GLY A 41 -3.18 4.21 1.59
C GLY A 41 -2.28 4.12 0.37
N THR A 42 -1.88 2.91 0.03
CA THR A 42 -0.89 2.60 -1.01
C THR A 42 -1.52 1.69 -2.05
N SER A 43 -1.36 2.06 -3.32
CA SER A 43 -1.79 1.28 -4.48
C SER A 43 -0.59 0.72 -5.25
N SER A 44 -0.86 0.04 -6.37
CA SER A 44 0.17 -0.49 -7.29
C SER A 44 0.77 0.58 -8.22
N ARG A 45 0.56 1.87 -7.95
CA ARG A 45 0.98 2.98 -8.80
C ARG A 45 2.49 3.10 -8.90
N CYS A 46 2.98 3.31 -10.13
CA CYS A 46 4.37 3.56 -10.47
C CYS A 46 4.71 5.04 -10.52
N GLY A 47 6.00 5.37 -10.56
CA GLY A 47 6.50 6.75 -10.63
C GLY A 47 6.13 7.48 -11.93
N ASP A 48 5.91 6.76 -13.01
CA ASP A 48 5.45 7.29 -14.31
C ASP A 48 3.93 7.51 -14.39
N GLY A 49 3.20 7.18 -13.31
CA GLY A 49 1.75 7.31 -13.22
C GLY A 49 0.96 6.10 -13.70
N THR A 50 1.60 5.06 -14.23
CA THR A 50 0.97 3.77 -14.57
C THR A 50 0.70 2.94 -13.31
N PHE A 51 -0.04 1.84 -13.46
CA PHE A 51 -0.35 0.92 -12.37
C PHE A 51 0.08 -0.50 -12.75
N VAL A 52 0.87 -1.15 -11.90
CA VAL A 52 1.16 -2.58 -12.07
C VAL A 52 -0.16 -3.35 -12.01
N GLY A 53 -0.33 -4.33 -12.87
CA GLY A 53 -1.56 -5.14 -12.94
C GLY A 53 -2.77 -4.39 -13.47
N ALA A 54 -2.55 -3.33 -14.27
CA ALA A 54 -3.60 -2.63 -15.00
C ALA A 54 -3.13 -2.34 -16.43
N THR A 55 -3.62 -3.11 -17.39
CA THR A 55 -3.22 -3.02 -18.78
C THR A 55 -4.38 -2.51 -19.65
N PRO A 56 -4.23 -1.38 -20.37
CA PRO A 56 -5.22 -0.97 -21.35
C PRO A 56 -5.34 -2.00 -22.47
N THR A 57 -6.57 -2.38 -22.78
CA THR A 57 -6.91 -3.32 -23.86
C THR A 57 -8.00 -2.72 -24.75
N LYS A 58 -8.34 -3.40 -25.84
CA LYS A 58 -9.45 -3.02 -26.71
C LYS A 58 -10.49 -4.14 -26.68
N ASP A 59 -11.76 -3.75 -26.52
CA ASP A 59 -12.88 -4.69 -26.70
C ASP A 59 -13.16 -4.94 -28.20
N GLU A 60 -14.10 -5.85 -28.48
CA GLU A 60 -14.50 -6.20 -29.86
C GLU A 60 -15.04 -4.99 -30.65
N SER A 61 -15.53 -3.97 -29.97
CA SER A 61 -16.03 -2.71 -30.57
C SER A 61 -14.94 -1.63 -30.70
N GLY A 62 -13.69 -1.92 -30.28
CA GLY A 62 -12.56 -1.00 -30.34
C GLY A 62 -12.50 0.00 -29.19
N ASN A 63 -13.37 -0.08 -28.18
CA ASN A 63 -13.32 0.77 -27.00
C ASN A 63 -12.15 0.37 -26.09
N THR A 64 -11.54 1.34 -25.41
CA THR A 64 -10.50 1.07 -24.43
C THR A 64 -11.13 0.50 -23.15
N THR A 65 -10.67 -0.66 -22.74
CA THR A 65 -10.99 -1.33 -21.48
C THR A 65 -9.72 -1.55 -20.66
N LEU A 66 -9.86 -2.04 -19.44
CA LEU A 66 -8.73 -2.35 -18.56
C LEU A 66 -8.74 -3.84 -18.24
N ASP A 67 -7.63 -4.50 -18.51
CA ASP A 67 -7.33 -5.82 -17.96
C ASP A 67 -6.64 -5.62 -16.60
N LEU A 68 -7.27 -6.11 -15.53
CA LEU A 68 -6.85 -5.87 -14.15
C LEU A 68 -6.52 -7.18 -13.44
N ASP A 69 -5.33 -7.25 -12.87
CA ASP A 69 -4.82 -8.42 -12.15
C ASP A 69 -4.61 -8.13 -10.67
N ILE A 70 -5.43 -8.74 -9.82
CA ILE A 70 -5.39 -8.54 -8.36
C ILE A 70 -4.08 -9.04 -7.74
N ARG A 71 -3.46 -10.12 -8.26
CA ARG A 71 -2.20 -10.64 -7.72
C ARG A 71 -1.06 -9.69 -7.99
N LEU A 72 -0.91 -9.25 -9.23
CA LEU A 72 0.11 -8.28 -9.61
C LEU A 72 -0.06 -6.96 -8.84
N GLN A 73 -1.30 -6.49 -8.69
CA GLN A 73 -1.56 -5.29 -7.90
C GLN A 73 -1.22 -5.48 -6.43
N SER A 74 -1.62 -6.60 -5.81
CA SER A 74 -1.35 -6.87 -4.39
C SER A 74 0.14 -7.02 -4.11
N GLU A 75 0.88 -7.72 -4.96
CA GLU A 75 2.34 -7.83 -4.88
C GLU A 75 3.01 -6.44 -4.92
N ALA A 76 2.62 -5.61 -5.90
CA ALA A 76 3.16 -4.26 -6.05
C ALA A 76 2.81 -3.34 -4.87
N VAL A 77 1.58 -3.42 -4.34
CA VAL A 77 1.16 -2.66 -3.14
C VAL A 77 2.02 -3.02 -1.94
N LEU A 78 2.20 -4.31 -1.67
CA LEU A 78 3.01 -4.78 -0.53
C LEU A 78 4.49 -4.40 -0.70
N SER A 79 5.02 -4.46 -1.91
CA SER A 79 6.36 -3.99 -2.24
C SER A 79 6.50 -2.48 -2.00
N ASN A 80 5.54 -1.67 -2.47
CA ASN A 80 5.54 -0.23 -2.25
C ASN A 80 5.48 0.13 -0.76
N ILE A 81 4.68 -0.57 0.04
CA ILE A 81 4.62 -0.39 1.49
C ILE A 81 5.98 -0.72 2.13
N SER A 82 6.62 -1.82 1.72
CA SER A 82 7.96 -2.19 2.19
C SER A 82 8.98 -1.07 1.96
N GLU A 83 8.96 -0.49 0.76
CA GLU A 83 9.85 0.64 0.41
C GLU A 83 9.55 1.91 1.25
N VAL A 84 8.27 2.20 1.51
CA VAL A 84 7.88 3.34 2.37
C VAL A 84 8.39 3.13 3.79
N ILE A 85 8.19 1.95 4.39
CA ILE A 85 8.63 1.65 5.75
C ILE A 85 10.16 1.73 5.86
N LYS A 86 10.89 1.11 4.93
CA LYS A 86 12.35 1.16 4.90
C LYS A 86 12.87 2.59 4.75
N GLY A 87 12.32 3.34 3.80
CA GLY A 87 12.73 4.71 3.56
C GLY A 87 12.43 5.64 4.75
N ALA A 88 11.25 5.49 5.36
CA ALA A 88 10.85 6.30 6.52
C ALA A 88 11.68 6.04 7.78
N THR A 89 12.42 4.94 7.84
CA THR A 89 13.16 4.49 9.01
C THR A 89 14.66 4.30 8.75
N ASP A 90 15.17 4.79 7.62
CA ASP A 90 16.57 4.58 7.20
C ASP A 90 16.98 3.09 7.22
N GLY A 91 16.05 2.23 6.79
CA GLY A 91 16.24 0.78 6.73
C GLY A 91 16.13 0.02 8.06
N LYS A 92 15.81 0.70 9.16
CA LYS A 92 15.73 0.08 10.50
C LYS A 92 14.48 -0.77 10.70
N ALA A 93 13.38 -0.48 9.98
CA ALA A 93 12.15 -1.25 10.01
C ALA A 93 11.83 -1.87 8.64
N ASN A 94 11.02 -2.93 8.64
CA ASN A 94 10.59 -3.66 7.46
C ASN A 94 9.16 -4.20 7.66
N MET A 95 8.67 -5.07 6.77
CA MET A 95 7.32 -5.63 6.84
C MET A 95 7.01 -6.41 8.12
N ARG A 96 8.03 -6.94 8.83
CA ARG A 96 7.85 -7.61 10.12
C ARG A 96 7.50 -6.65 11.25
N ASN A 97 7.74 -5.35 11.06
CA ASN A 97 7.38 -4.30 12.01
C ASN A 97 5.92 -3.84 11.87
N VAL A 98 5.19 -4.29 10.83
CA VAL A 98 3.78 -3.96 10.65
C VAL A 98 2.95 -4.62 11.74
N VAL A 99 2.16 -3.83 12.45
CA VAL A 99 1.31 -4.30 13.57
C VAL A 99 -0.17 -4.34 13.20
N GLU A 100 -0.57 -3.51 12.25
CA GLU A 100 -1.98 -3.43 11.80
C GLU A 100 -2.04 -3.01 10.33
N ALA A 101 -2.99 -3.59 9.59
CA ALA A 101 -3.28 -3.20 8.22
C ALA A 101 -4.78 -3.24 7.93
N THR A 102 -5.23 -2.30 7.08
CA THR A 102 -6.56 -2.34 6.48
C THR A 102 -6.41 -2.51 4.97
N VAL A 103 -7.07 -3.53 4.42
CA VAL A 103 -7.11 -3.83 2.99
C VAL A 103 -8.47 -3.38 2.45
N PHE A 104 -8.45 -2.52 1.46
CA PHE A 104 -9.62 -2.06 0.71
C PHE A 104 -9.65 -2.74 -0.65
N LEU A 105 -10.72 -3.48 -0.95
CA LEU A 105 -10.96 -4.13 -2.23
C LEU A 105 -12.19 -3.54 -2.91
N VAL A 106 -12.15 -3.40 -4.22
CA VAL A 106 -13.32 -2.95 -5.00
C VAL A 106 -14.34 -4.09 -5.16
N ASN A 107 -13.87 -5.34 -5.16
CA ASN A 107 -14.74 -6.53 -5.24
C ASN A 107 -14.14 -7.66 -4.41
N VAL A 108 -14.66 -7.85 -3.20
CA VAL A 108 -14.16 -8.88 -2.26
C VAL A 108 -14.40 -10.29 -2.79
N GLU A 109 -15.55 -10.56 -3.39
CA GLU A 109 -15.90 -11.90 -3.87
C GLU A 109 -14.90 -12.37 -4.95
N ARG A 110 -14.55 -11.49 -5.89
CA ARG A 110 -13.61 -11.80 -6.98
C ARG A 110 -12.15 -11.82 -6.52
N ASP A 111 -11.75 -10.87 -5.68
CA ASP A 111 -10.36 -10.49 -5.49
C ASP A 111 -9.73 -11.00 -4.18
N TYR A 112 -10.55 -11.39 -3.19
CA TYR A 112 -10.07 -11.78 -1.86
C TYR A 112 -9.05 -12.92 -1.88
N LYS A 113 -9.30 -13.95 -2.69
CA LYS A 113 -8.40 -15.10 -2.80
C LYS A 113 -7.04 -14.71 -3.39
N GLY A 114 -7.03 -13.98 -4.50
CA GLY A 114 -5.80 -13.55 -5.17
C GLY A 114 -4.97 -12.60 -4.30
N MET A 115 -5.64 -11.67 -3.63
CA MET A 115 -4.98 -10.79 -2.66
C MET A 115 -4.34 -11.57 -1.50
N ASN A 116 -5.06 -12.55 -0.93
CA ASN A 116 -4.52 -13.37 0.16
C ASN A 116 -3.33 -14.23 -0.26
N GLU A 117 -3.28 -14.72 -1.48
CA GLU A 117 -2.13 -15.47 -1.98
C GLU A 117 -0.85 -14.62 -1.92
N GLU A 118 -0.92 -13.35 -2.32
CA GLU A 118 0.23 -12.43 -2.24
C GLU A 118 0.53 -12.00 -0.80
N TRP A 119 -0.49 -11.74 0.00
CA TRP A 119 -0.34 -11.46 1.43
C TRP A 119 0.43 -12.58 2.16
N ASN A 120 0.07 -13.83 1.90
CA ASN A 120 0.67 -15.00 2.54
C ASN A 120 2.13 -15.23 2.14
N LYS A 121 2.59 -14.70 1.01
CA LYS A 121 4.02 -14.71 0.65
C LYS A 121 4.84 -13.80 1.55
N VAL A 122 4.27 -12.67 1.98
CA VAL A 122 4.93 -11.71 2.87
C VAL A 122 4.89 -12.19 4.32
N TRP A 123 3.76 -12.74 4.74
CA TRP A 123 3.56 -13.30 6.10
C TRP A 123 3.08 -14.75 6.02
N PRO A 124 3.99 -15.69 5.76
CA PRO A 124 3.63 -17.11 5.68
C PRO A 124 3.27 -17.70 7.04
N ASP A 125 3.82 -17.16 8.13
CA ASP A 125 3.46 -17.53 9.50
C ASP A 125 2.42 -16.56 10.06
N ARG A 126 1.23 -17.10 10.36
CA ARG A 126 0.13 -16.34 10.94
C ARG A 126 0.48 -15.69 12.29
N ALA A 127 1.40 -16.27 13.05
CA ALA A 127 1.83 -15.72 14.33
C ALA A 127 2.65 -14.41 14.17
N LEU A 128 3.21 -14.18 13.00
CA LEU A 128 4.02 -12.99 12.67
C LEU A 128 3.27 -12.00 11.78
N ALA A 129 2.07 -12.35 11.32
CA ALA A 129 1.25 -11.48 10.50
C ALA A 129 0.64 -10.33 11.34
N PRO A 130 0.47 -9.14 10.77
CA PRO A 130 -0.22 -8.06 11.45
C PRO A 130 -1.71 -8.36 11.66
N ALA A 131 -2.30 -7.71 12.66
CA ALA A 131 -3.76 -7.62 12.74
C ALA A 131 -4.29 -7.01 11.45
N ARG A 132 -5.39 -7.56 10.87
CA ARG A 132 -5.89 -7.13 9.57
C ARG A 132 -7.40 -7.01 9.54
N THR A 133 -7.88 -5.96 8.87
CA THR A 133 -9.27 -5.82 8.44
C THR A 133 -9.30 -5.75 6.91
N THR A 134 -10.19 -6.51 6.28
CA THR A 134 -10.44 -6.43 4.83
C THR A 134 -11.89 -6.05 4.60
N VAL A 135 -12.10 -5.02 3.78
CA VAL A 135 -13.43 -4.48 3.46
C VAL A 135 -13.58 -4.25 1.97
N GLU A 136 -14.80 -4.40 1.48
CA GLU A 136 -15.17 -3.94 0.16
C GLU A 136 -15.53 -2.45 0.22
N VAL A 137 -15.07 -1.70 -0.78
CA VAL A 137 -15.43 -0.31 -0.99
C VAL A 137 -16.08 -0.13 -2.35
N ARG A 138 -16.97 0.84 -2.48
CA ARG A 138 -17.65 1.13 -3.74
C ARG A 138 -16.68 1.48 -4.88
N ALA A 139 -15.62 2.23 -4.56
CA ALA A 139 -14.60 2.66 -5.52
C ALA A 139 -13.32 3.06 -4.78
N LEU A 140 -12.22 2.99 -5.49
CA LEU A 140 -10.94 3.60 -5.13
C LEU A 140 -10.69 4.81 -6.05
N PRO A 141 -9.69 5.68 -5.75
CA PRO A 141 -9.53 6.96 -6.44
C PRO A 141 -9.34 6.88 -7.96
N ARG A 142 -8.98 5.73 -8.50
CA ARG A 142 -8.76 5.49 -9.92
C ARG A 142 -9.37 4.16 -10.36
N PRO A 143 -9.92 4.06 -11.58
CA PRO A 143 -10.51 2.83 -12.10
C PRO A 143 -9.51 1.69 -12.29
N GLU A 144 -8.20 2.01 -12.38
CA GLU A 144 -7.13 1.03 -12.49
C GLU A 144 -6.87 0.27 -11.18
N ILE A 145 -7.38 0.76 -10.04
CA ILE A 145 -7.05 0.24 -8.71
C ILE A 145 -8.09 -0.77 -8.24
N LEU A 146 -7.69 -2.01 -8.01
CA LEU A 146 -8.50 -3.06 -7.39
C LEU A 146 -8.31 -3.16 -5.88
N VAL A 147 -7.11 -2.78 -5.39
CA VAL A 147 -6.71 -2.92 -4.00
C VAL A 147 -5.89 -1.72 -3.55
N GLU A 148 -6.19 -1.25 -2.35
CA GLU A 148 -5.39 -0.27 -1.61
C GLU A 148 -5.17 -0.79 -0.19
N ILE A 149 -3.98 -0.60 0.37
CA ILE A 149 -3.66 -1.01 1.73
C ILE A 149 -3.05 0.17 2.47
N LYS A 150 -3.56 0.45 3.66
CA LYS A 150 -2.88 1.27 4.67
C LYS A 150 -2.39 0.40 5.80
N CYS A 151 -1.33 0.80 6.49
CA CYS A 151 -0.83 0.06 7.63
C CYS A 151 -0.16 0.96 8.67
N VAL A 152 0.05 0.37 9.84
CA VAL A 152 0.83 0.96 10.93
C VAL A 152 1.98 0.01 11.25
N ALA A 153 3.19 0.54 11.31
CA ALA A 153 4.37 -0.20 11.73
C ALA A 153 4.95 0.39 13.02
N HIS A 154 5.63 -0.45 13.82
CA HIS A 154 6.26 -0.06 15.06
C HIS A 154 7.76 -0.42 15.02
N LEU A 155 8.60 0.58 15.30
CA LEU A 155 10.04 0.43 15.47
C LEU A 155 10.37 0.68 16.95
N PRO A 156 10.73 -0.38 17.72
CA PRO A 156 11.10 -0.27 19.13
C PRO A 156 12.40 0.49 19.37
#